data_d4dbb499226c8d5f30d2100bb8ab7ebf
#
_entry.id   d4dbb499226c8d5f30d2100bb8ab7ebf
#
_cell.length_a   1.000
_cell.length_b   1.000
_cell.length_c   1.000
_cell.angle_alpha   90.00
_cell.angle_beta   90.00
_cell.angle_gamma   90.00
#
_symmetry.space_group_name_H-M   'P 1'
#
loop_
_entity.id
_entity.type
_entity.pdbx_description
1 polymer ?
#
loop_
_entity_poly.entity_id
_entity_poly.type
_entity_poly.pdbx_seq_one_letter_code
_entity_poly.pdbx_strand_id
1 'polypeptide(L)'
;MKKRTIVALILAAVLIVSGGIILTLGLSFAGNHTQKSELIRQEITIKESFENVSIDTQDCDVRFAMFSGRDDCMVEIRAYEKTKHSAVVEDGTLKIEMIDERNWTDFIGVFHLFGGTETMGMTVYLPAAEYASLQVRTETGDITVQEEPSFKEMLLRSDTGEISCVGASGDVLDCMTSTGDISVHNSAPALTKLQSNTGDLKVSVVAGDEIHVTTNTGDVDAQNATAPFFTCSTDTGEVELEKVTAEDYLQVFTTTGDAELDSCDAGKVNIKTETGDVSGHFLTPKWFQAHSNTGNVRVPQTREGGECCIQSETGDIHFE
;
A
#
# COMPACT_ATOMS: atom_id res chain seq x y z
N MET A 1 53.54 -19.96 12.27
CA MET A 1 52.18 -19.98 11.71
C MET A 1 51.91 -21.33 11.08
N LYS A 2 50.73 -21.95 11.28
CA LYS A 2 50.36 -23.23 10.69
C LYS A 2 50.16 -23.03 9.17
N LYS A 3 50.62 -24.00 8.34
CA LYS A 3 50.50 -23.93 6.87
C LYS A 3 49.07 -23.52 6.39
N ARG A 4 48.03 -23.94 7.09
CA ARG A 4 46.64 -23.59 6.80
C ARG A 4 46.35 -22.07 6.97
N THR A 5 46.99 -21.42 7.94
CA THR A 5 46.85 -19.98 8.16
C THR A 5 47.52 -19.17 7.05
N ILE A 6 48.65 -19.62 6.55
CA ILE A 6 49.36 -19.00 5.40
C ILE A 6 48.52 -19.08 4.13
N VAL A 7 47.96 -20.27 3.85
CA VAL A 7 47.06 -20.48 2.67
C VAL A 7 45.82 -19.60 2.76
N ALA A 8 45.19 -19.50 3.94
CA ALA A 8 44.01 -18.62 4.15
C ALA A 8 44.35 -17.14 3.93
N LEU A 9 45.52 -16.68 4.40
CA LEU A 9 45.96 -15.30 4.17
C LEU A 9 46.27 -15.01 2.70
N ILE A 10 46.85 -15.97 1.97
CA ILE A 10 47.10 -15.83 0.51
C ILE A 10 45.80 -15.78 -0.25
N LEU A 11 44.82 -16.62 0.07
CA LEU A 11 43.48 -16.61 -0.53
C LEU A 11 42.74 -15.28 -0.24
N ALA A 12 42.80 -14.80 0.98
CA ALA A 12 42.19 -13.52 1.33
C ALA A 12 42.85 -12.33 0.58
N ALA A 13 44.18 -12.34 0.45
CA ALA A 13 44.90 -11.32 -0.32
C ALA A 13 44.53 -11.35 -1.81
N VAL A 14 44.40 -12.57 -2.40
CA VAL A 14 43.97 -12.72 -3.80
C VAL A 14 42.53 -12.21 -4.00
N LEU A 15 41.63 -12.49 -3.08
CA LEU A 15 40.25 -12.00 -3.14
C LEU A 15 40.17 -10.46 -3.02
N ILE A 16 40.98 -9.86 -2.13
CA ILE A 16 41.06 -8.40 -2.00
C ILE A 16 41.61 -7.75 -3.28
N VAL A 17 42.68 -8.30 -3.85
CA VAL A 17 43.29 -7.77 -5.08
C VAL A 17 42.34 -7.95 -6.27
N SER A 18 41.72 -9.12 -6.45
CA SER A 18 40.75 -9.35 -7.52
C SER A 18 39.50 -8.48 -7.37
N GLY A 19 38.97 -8.34 -6.14
CA GLY A 19 37.87 -7.43 -5.84
C GLY A 19 38.21 -5.96 -6.11
N GLY A 20 39.43 -5.53 -5.78
CA GLY A 20 39.93 -4.19 -6.09
C GLY A 20 40.06 -3.93 -7.60
N ILE A 21 40.54 -4.92 -8.37
CA ILE A 21 40.62 -4.82 -9.84
C ILE A 21 39.22 -4.75 -10.46
N ILE A 22 38.29 -5.60 -10.02
CA ILE A 22 36.91 -5.58 -10.51
C ILE A 22 36.25 -4.23 -10.17
N LEU A 23 36.47 -3.70 -8.98
CA LEU A 23 35.93 -2.41 -8.56
C LEU A 23 36.51 -1.26 -9.41
N THR A 24 37.83 -1.23 -9.63
CA THR A 24 38.47 -0.17 -10.44
C THR A 24 38.07 -0.25 -11.92
N LEU A 25 37.97 -1.45 -12.48
CA LEU A 25 37.45 -1.64 -13.84
C LEU A 25 35.98 -1.26 -13.94
N GLY A 26 35.16 -1.63 -12.96
CA GLY A 26 33.76 -1.23 -12.87
C GLY A 26 33.58 0.28 -12.77
N LEU A 27 34.35 0.96 -11.92
CA LEU A 27 34.34 2.42 -11.78
C LEU A 27 34.85 3.13 -13.05
N SER A 28 35.86 2.58 -13.72
CA SER A 28 36.37 3.14 -14.99
C SER A 28 35.36 2.95 -16.12
N PHE A 29 34.65 1.84 -16.15
CA PHE A 29 33.58 1.59 -17.11
C PHE A 29 32.38 2.49 -16.87
N ALA A 30 31.98 2.67 -15.61
CA ALA A 30 30.92 3.58 -15.21
C ALA A 30 31.28 5.04 -15.53
N GLY A 31 32.52 5.47 -15.26
CA GLY A 31 32.97 6.85 -15.52
C GLY A 31 33.01 7.22 -17.00
N ASN A 32 33.18 6.28 -17.91
CA ASN A 32 33.20 6.54 -19.36
C ASN A 32 31.80 6.48 -20.01
N HIS A 33 30.77 6.00 -19.30
CA HIS A 33 29.39 5.88 -19.79
C HIS A 33 28.39 6.75 -19.03
N THR A 34 28.85 7.72 -18.23
CA THR A 34 27.95 8.70 -17.63
C THR A 34 27.42 9.69 -18.69
N GLN A 35 26.62 9.20 -19.62
CA GLN A 35 25.57 10.05 -20.20
C GLN A 35 24.60 10.33 -19.04
N LYS A 36 24.55 11.58 -18.62
CA LYS A 36 23.53 12.08 -17.70
C LYS A 36 22.19 11.82 -18.38
N SER A 37 21.50 10.75 -17.98
CA SER A 37 20.16 10.48 -18.48
C SER A 37 19.26 11.57 -17.91
N GLU A 38 18.92 12.56 -18.71
CA GLU A 38 17.97 13.60 -18.31
C GLU A 38 16.55 13.04 -18.41
N LEU A 39 15.71 13.37 -17.44
CA LEU A 39 14.28 13.09 -17.52
C LEU A 39 13.68 13.98 -18.61
N ILE A 40 12.98 13.36 -19.55
CA ILE A 40 12.24 14.05 -20.59
C ILE A 40 10.79 14.16 -20.16
N ARG A 41 10.20 15.32 -20.41
CA ARG A 41 8.76 15.53 -20.25
C ARG A 41 8.07 15.24 -21.57
N GLN A 42 7.09 14.36 -21.51
CA GLN A 42 6.19 14.01 -22.62
C GLN A 42 4.77 14.36 -22.22
N GLU A 43 4.03 14.99 -23.11
CA GLU A 43 2.60 15.27 -22.95
C GLU A 43 1.83 14.57 -24.07
N ILE A 44 0.85 13.74 -23.71
CA ILE A 44 -0.01 13.02 -24.64
C ILE A 44 -1.43 13.49 -24.38
N THR A 45 -2.09 14.02 -25.40
CA THR A 45 -3.50 14.42 -25.33
C THR A 45 -4.36 13.37 -25.99
N ILE A 46 -5.34 12.85 -25.26
CA ILE A 46 -6.31 11.84 -25.70
C ILE A 46 -7.63 12.55 -25.91
N LYS A 47 -8.18 12.45 -27.14
CA LYS A 47 -9.46 13.05 -27.54
C LYS A 47 -10.57 12.02 -27.73
N GLU A 48 -10.20 10.76 -27.78
CA GLU A 48 -11.14 9.66 -27.87
C GLU A 48 -11.84 9.45 -26.53
N SER A 49 -13.12 9.09 -26.57
CA SER A 49 -13.88 8.78 -25.37
C SER A 49 -13.55 7.37 -24.88
N PHE A 50 -13.45 7.21 -23.57
CA PHE A 50 -13.22 5.93 -22.89
C PHE A 50 -13.98 5.93 -21.56
N GLU A 51 -14.26 4.73 -21.06
CA GLU A 51 -14.93 4.52 -19.78
C GLU A 51 -14.00 3.80 -18.78
N ASN A 52 -12.93 3.19 -19.28
CA ASN A 52 -11.98 2.42 -18.48
C ASN A 52 -10.57 2.99 -18.63
N VAL A 53 -9.78 2.88 -17.55
CA VAL A 53 -8.36 3.27 -17.55
C VAL A 53 -7.54 2.09 -17.05
N SER A 54 -6.51 1.71 -17.82
CA SER A 54 -5.56 0.65 -17.48
C SER A 54 -4.14 1.17 -17.64
N ILE A 55 -3.37 1.14 -16.56
CA ILE A 55 -1.98 1.56 -16.53
C ILE A 55 -1.11 0.40 -16.07
N ASP A 56 -0.11 0.05 -16.88
CA ASP A 56 0.92 -0.94 -16.55
C ASP A 56 2.30 -0.29 -16.74
N THR A 57 3.00 -0.13 -15.62
CA THR A 57 4.32 0.53 -15.61
C THR A 57 5.26 -0.21 -14.66
N GLN A 58 6.56 0.10 -14.71
CA GLN A 58 7.56 -0.52 -13.84
C GLN A 58 8.02 0.46 -12.74
N ASP A 59 8.84 1.44 -13.10
CA ASP A 59 9.53 2.31 -12.16
C ASP A 59 8.94 3.74 -12.19
N CYS A 60 7.62 3.88 -12.10
CA CYS A 60 6.96 5.18 -12.31
C CYS A 60 5.89 5.43 -11.26
N ASP A 61 5.98 6.57 -10.59
CA ASP A 61 4.88 7.03 -9.74
C ASP A 61 3.69 7.41 -10.63
N VAL A 62 2.50 7.00 -10.23
CA VAL A 62 1.25 7.26 -10.95
C VAL A 62 0.35 8.14 -10.12
N ARG A 63 0.00 9.30 -10.66
CA ARG A 63 -0.90 10.25 -10.00
C ARG A 63 -2.09 10.58 -10.88
N PHE A 64 -3.26 10.55 -10.30
CA PHE A 64 -4.49 11.03 -10.94
C PHE A 64 -4.85 12.42 -10.44
N ALA A 65 -5.27 13.28 -11.37
CA ALA A 65 -5.75 14.61 -11.05
C ALA A 65 -6.93 14.97 -11.98
N MET A 66 -7.84 15.77 -11.46
CA MET A 66 -8.92 16.30 -12.28
C MET A 66 -8.45 17.44 -13.17
N PHE A 67 -8.93 17.47 -14.40
CA PHE A 67 -8.69 18.57 -15.33
C PHE A 67 -9.94 19.46 -15.41
N SER A 68 -10.01 20.49 -14.58
CA SER A 68 -11.16 21.40 -14.55
C SER A 68 -11.30 22.19 -15.86
N GLY A 69 -12.48 22.08 -16.50
CA GLY A 69 -12.85 22.92 -17.66
C GLY A 69 -12.31 22.45 -19.01
N ARG A 70 -11.90 21.18 -19.13
CA ARG A 70 -11.54 20.53 -20.39
C ARG A 70 -12.25 19.20 -20.53
N ASP A 71 -12.54 18.83 -21.77
CA ASP A 71 -13.20 17.56 -22.12
C ASP A 71 -12.18 16.50 -22.64
N ASP A 72 -10.91 16.86 -22.78
CA ASP A 72 -9.84 15.98 -23.24
C ASP A 72 -9.00 15.46 -22.05
N CYS A 73 -8.57 14.21 -22.11
CA CYS A 73 -7.62 13.64 -21.17
C CYS A 73 -6.19 14.04 -21.57
N MET A 74 -5.34 14.32 -20.58
CA MET A 74 -3.94 14.58 -20.78
C MET A 74 -3.09 13.69 -19.87
N VAL A 75 -2.07 13.07 -20.45
CA VAL A 75 -1.07 12.28 -19.71
C VAL A 75 0.25 13.03 -19.78
N GLU A 76 0.74 13.48 -18.62
CA GLU A 76 2.06 14.08 -18.47
C GLU A 76 3.01 13.03 -17.89
N ILE A 77 4.11 12.76 -18.59
CA ILE A 77 5.08 11.73 -18.21
C ILE A 77 6.45 12.38 -18.08
N ARG A 78 7.15 12.13 -17.00
CA ARG A 78 8.56 12.42 -16.80
C ARG A 78 9.32 11.10 -16.69
N ALA A 79 10.03 10.75 -17.74
CA ALA A 79 10.74 9.47 -17.83
C ALA A 79 12.06 9.63 -18.56
N TYR A 80 12.93 8.66 -18.47
CA TYR A 80 14.17 8.63 -19.23
C TYR A 80 13.91 8.34 -20.71
N GLU A 81 14.78 8.79 -21.59
CA GLU A 81 14.63 8.63 -23.05
C GLU A 81 14.35 7.19 -23.51
N LYS A 82 14.92 6.22 -22.80
CA LYS A 82 14.76 4.77 -23.10
C LYS A 82 13.55 4.12 -22.43
N THR A 83 12.83 4.82 -21.58
CA THR A 83 11.63 4.33 -20.88
C THR A 83 10.42 5.12 -21.36
N LYS A 84 10.00 4.86 -22.59
CA LYS A 84 8.85 5.55 -23.19
C LYS A 84 7.54 4.94 -22.73
N HIS A 85 6.48 5.73 -22.74
CA HIS A 85 5.15 5.23 -22.50
C HIS A 85 4.28 5.46 -23.74
N SER A 86 3.44 4.51 -24.06
CA SER A 86 2.36 4.65 -25.02
C SER A 86 1.06 4.91 -24.29
N ALA A 87 0.20 5.75 -24.84
CA ALA A 87 -1.15 5.96 -24.35
C ALA A 87 -2.10 5.88 -25.55
N VAL A 88 -2.94 4.86 -25.57
CA VAL A 88 -3.86 4.58 -26.67
C VAL A 88 -5.23 4.19 -26.13
N VAL A 89 -6.30 4.50 -26.88
CA VAL A 89 -7.64 4.04 -26.55
C VAL A 89 -7.98 2.84 -27.42
N GLU A 90 -8.24 1.71 -26.77
CA GLU A 90 -8.67 0.47 -27.42
C GLU A 90 -9.89 -0.10 -26.69
N ASP A 91 -10.94 -0.42 -27.44
CA ASP A 91 -12.17 -1.02 -26.92
C ASP A 91 -12.77 -0.26 -25.72
N GLY A 92 -12.76 1.08 -25.75
CA GLY A 92 -13.28 1.93 -24.69
C GLY A 92 -12.39 2.01 -23.43
N THR A 93 -11.15 1.54 -23.53
CA THR A 93 -10.16 1.56 -22.45
C THR A 93 -8.96 2.43 -22.85
N LEU A 94 -8.64 3.44 -22.05
CA LEU A 94 -7.35 4.13 -22.13
C LEU A 94 -6.28 3.22 -21.53
N LYS A 95 -5.42 2.70 -22.40
CA LYS A 95 -4.27 1.87 -22.01
C LYS A 95 -3.01 2.72 -22.02
N ILE A 96 -2.31 2.72 -20.90
CA ILE A 96 -1.00 3.36 -20.76
C ILE A 96 0.00 2.29 -20.36
N GLU A 97 0.94 2.02 -21.25
CA GLU A 97 1.93 0.96 -21.04
C GLU A 97 3.34 1.50 -21.21
N MET A 98 4.26 1.03 -20.35
CA MET A 98 5.67 1.36 -20.46
C MET A 98 6.34 0.51 -21.54
N ILE A 99 7.06 1.17 -22.44
CA ILE A 99 7.93 0.54 -23.43
C ILE A 99 9.36 0.70 -22.94
N ASP A 100 9.92 -0.36 -22.40
CA ASP A 100 11.31 -0.37 -21.92
C ASP A 100 12.27 -0.79 -23.04
N GLU A 101 13.03 0.16 -23.56
CA GLU A 101 14.08 -0.07 -24.56
C GLU A 101 15.48 -0.20 -23.92
N ARG A 102 15.58 -0.30 -22.59
CA ARG A 102 16.86 -0.45 -21.87
C ARG A 102 17.45 -1.85 -22.13
N ASN A 103 18.77 -1.88 -22.34
CA ASN A 103 19.53 -3.12 -22.38
C ASN A 103 20.10 -3.44 -20.98
N TRP A 104 20.45 -4.71 -20.73
CA TRP A 104 21.03 -5.13 -19.44
C TRP A 104 22.29 -4.30 -19.05
N THR A 105 23.02 -3.75 -20.00
CA THR A 105 24.17 -2.87 -19.77
C THR A 105 23.78 -1.51 -19.19
N ASP A 106 22.57 -1.05 -19.44
CA ASP A 106 22.06 0.21 -18.88
C ASP A 106 21.82 0.07 -17.37
N PHE A 107 21.46 -1.13 -16.89
CA PHE A 107 21.30 -1.42 -15.46
C PHE A 107 22.64 -1.43 -14.69
N ILE A 108 23.75 -1.79 -15.32
CA ILE A 108 25.07 -1.76 -14.66
C ILE A 108 25.53 -0.32 -14.38
N GLY A 109 25.12 0.63 -15.22
CA GLY A 109 25.42 2.06 -15.05
C GLY A 109 24.62 2.76 -13.96
N VAL A 110 23.50 2.17 -13.53
CA VAL A 110 22.55 2.75 -12.55
C VAL A 110 22.98 2.56 -11.10
N PHE A 111 24.07 1.84 -10.81
CA PHE A 111 24.69 1.88 -9.49
C PHE A 111 25.30 3.26 -9.20
N HIS A 112 24.49 4.30 -9.22
CA HIS A 112 24.83 5.62 -8.69
C HIS A 112 24.87 5.55 -7.16
N LEU A 113 26.04 5.25 -6.64
CA LEU A 113 26.32 5.24 -5.20
C LEU A 113 26.11 6.63 -4.54
N PHE A 114 25.94 7.70 -5.33
CA PHE A 114 25.79 9.09 -4.84
C PHE A 114 25.19 10.01 -5.94
N GLY A 115 23.95 9.85 -6.31
CA GLY A 115 23.29 10.77 -7.24
C GLY A 115 21.82 10.95 -6.88
N GLY A 116 21.34 12.18 -6.83
CA GLY A 116 19.94 12.48 -6.58
C GLY A 116 19.05 11.71 -7.55
N THR A 117 18.22 10.86 -7.03
CA THR A 117 17.25 10.10 -7.81
C THR A 117 16.05 11.00 -8.08
N GLU A 118 16.03 11.63 -9.27
CA GLU A 118 14.75 12.13 -9.76
C GLU A 118 13.92 10.91 -10.13
N THR A 119 12.78 10.73 -9.47
CA THR A 119 11.86 9.64 -9.73
C THR A 119 11.09 9.88 -11.03
N MET A 120 10.90 8.82 -11.81
CA MET A 120 9.97 8.86 -12.94
C MET A 120 8.56 9.07 -12.42
N GLY A 121 7.76 9.83 -13.11
CA GLY A 121 6.40 10.12 -12.67
C GLY A 121 5.45 10.35 -13.83
N MET A 122 4.25 9.87 -13.67
CA MET A 122 3.12 10.05 -14.58
C MET A 122 2.00 10.78 -13.86
N THR A 123 1.44 11.80 -14.49
CA THR A 123 0.19 12.40 -14.01
C THR A 123 -0.85 12.28 -15.11
N VAL A 124 -1.94 11.61 -14.79
CA VAL A 124 -3.09 11.44 -15.67
C VAL A 124 -4.16 12.43 -15.26
N TYR A 125 -4.40 13.41 -16.13
CA TYR A 125 -5.44 14.41 -15.95
C TYR A 125 -6.69 13.94 -16.67
N LEU A 126 -7.72 13.62 -15.93
CA LEU A 126 -9.00 13.15 -16.47
C LEU A 126 -10.07 14.24 -16.39
N PRO A 127 -10.94 14.35 -17.41
CA PRO A 127 -12.17 15.15 -17.28
C PRO A 127 -13.03 14.70 -16.11
N ALA A 128 -13.81 15.64 -15.57
CA ALA A 128 -14.80 15.32 -14.53
C ALA A 128 -15.91 14.44 -15.14
N ALA A 129 -15.84 13.15 -14.86
CA ALA A 129 -16.79 12.14 -15.29
C ALA A 129 -16.77 10.96 -14.33
N GLU A 130 -17.81 10.14 -14.38
CA GLU A 130 -17.84 8.83 -13.76
C GLU A 130 -17.28 7.80 -14.74
N TYR A 131 -16.21 7.10 -14.33
CA TYR A 131 -15.57 6.05 -15.12
C TYR A 131 -15.99 4.67 -14.59
N ALA A 132 -16.02 3.68 -15.49
CA ALA A 132 -16.39 2.32 -15.11
C ALA A 132 -15.28 1.65 -14.28
N SER A 133 -14.02 1.75 -14.71
CA SER A 133 -12.93 1.12 -13.97
C SER A 133 -11.61 1.86 -14.08
N LEU A 134 -10.83 1.75 -13.00
CA LEU A 134 -9.42 2.12 -12.94
C LEU A 134 -8.60 0.90 -12.53
N GLN A 135 -7.67 0.49 -13.35
CA GLN A 135 -6.67 -0.51 -13.02
C GLN A 135 -5.27 0.09 -13.15
N VAL A 136 -4.52 0.08 -12.07
CA VAL A 136 -3.12 0.54 -12.05
C VAL A 136 -2.25 -0.57 -11.52
N ARG A 137 -1.18 -0.86 -12.23
CA ARG A 137 -0.11 -1.74 -11.80
C ARG A 137 1.24 -1.06 -11.99
N THR A 138 2.06 -1.08 -10.94
CA THR A 138 3.47 -0.66 -10.99
C THR A 138 4.34 -1.69 -10.25
N GLU A 139 5.59 -1.87 -10.68
CA GLU A 139 6.55 -2.69 -9.93
C GLU A 139 7.21 -1.85 -8.81
N THR A 140 7.63 -0.63 -9.16
CA THR A 140 8.23 0.29 -8.16
C THR A 140 7.71 1.70 -8.42
N GLY A 141 6.87 2.18 -7.58
CA GLY A 141 6.30 3.51 -7.68
C GLY A 141 5.07 3.68 -6.81
N ASP A 142 4.82 4.91 -6.43
CA ASP A 142 3.67 5.27 -5.63
C ASP A 142 2.43 5.48 -6.51
N ILE A 143 1.27 5.11 -5.99
CA ILE A 143 -0.01 5.34 -6.66
C ILE A 143 -0.81 6.33 -5.83
N THR A 144 -1.14 7.48 -6.43
CA THR A 144 -1.95 8.51 -5.78
C THR A 144 -3.22 8.78 -6.57
N VAL A 145 -4.37 8.52 -5.97
CA VAL A 145 -5.69 8.86 -6.50
C VAL A 145 -6.31 9.94 -5.61
N GLN A 146 -6.68 11.06 -6.19
CA GLN A 146 -7.33 12.16 -5.49
C GLN A 146 -8.86 12.08 -5.63
N GLU A 147 -9.56 12.95 -4.92
CA GLU A 147 -11.02 12.95 -4.73
C GLU A 147 -11.84 12.91 -6.03
N GLU A 148 -11.30 13.38 -7.12
CA GLU A 148 -11.89 13.28 -8.46
C GLU A 148 -10.80 12.97 -9.49
N PRO A 149 -11.07 12.21 -10.54
CA PRO A 149 -12.36 11.68 -11.04
C PRO A 149 -12.86 10.44 -10.28
N SER A 150 -14.16 10.16 -10.35
CA SER A 150 -14.78 9.01 -9.69
C SER A 150 -14.76 7.76 -10.59
N PHE A 151 -14.57 6.61 -9.97
CA PHE A 151 -14.57 5.30 -10.62
C PHE A 151 -15.51 4.34 -9.90
N LYS A 152 -16.23 3.48 -10.63
CA LYS A 152 -17.05 2.43 -10.02
C LYS A 152 -16.19 1.33 -9.40
N GLU A 153 -15.14 0.94 -10.10
CA GLU A 153 -14.19 -0.05 -9.62
C GLU A 153 -12.76 0.48 -9.70
N MET A 154 -12.01 0.36 -8.62
CA MET A 154 -10.59 0.70 -8.56
C MET A 154 -9.77 -0.48 -8.09
N LEU A 155 -8.78 -0.90 -8.90
CA LEU A 155 -7.82 -1.95 -8.61
C LEU A 155 -6.41 -1.35 -8.67
N LEU A 156 -5.83 -1.05 -7.50
CA LEU A 156 -4.53 -0.40 -7.39
C LEU A 156 -3.50 -1.41 -6.87
N ARG A 157 -2.43 -1.63 -7.61
CA ARG A 157 -1.40 -2.63 -7.31
C ARG A 157 -0.01 -2.02 -7.44
N SER A 158 0.80 -2.15 -6.39
CA SER A 158 2.23 -1.86 -6.43
C SER A 158 3.00 -3.05 -5.86
N ASP A 159 4.14 -3.41 -6.43
CA ASP A 159 5.02 -4.39 -5.78
C ASP A 159 5.86 -3.69 -4.70
N THR A 160 6.34 -2.45 -4.98
CA THR A 160 7.05 -1.63 -4.00
C THR A 160 6.63 -0.17 -4.15
N GLY A 161 5.91 0.37 -3.20
CA GLY A 161 5.45 1.76 -3.20
C GLY A 161 4.21 1.97 -2.35
N GLU A 162 3.96 3.21 -2.01
CA GLU A 162 2.79 3.64 -1.26
C GLU A 162 1.55 3.75 -2.18
N ILE A 163 0.40 3.37 -1.64
CA ILE A 163 -0.89 3.61 -2.31
C ILE A 163 -1.70 4.58 -1.47
N SER A 164 -1.99 5.75 -2.03
CA SER A 164 -2.79 6.77 -1.38
C SER A 164 -4.07 7.06 -2.18
N CYS A 165 -5.22 6.88 -1.55
CA CYS A 165 -6.52 7.09 -2.17
C CYS A 165 -7.39 8.01 -1.33
N VAL A 166 -7.86 9.10 -1.93
CA VAL A 166 -8.72 10.09 -1.29
C VAL A 166 -10.01 10.25 -2.08
N GLY A 167 -11.16 10.19 -1.40
CA GLY A 167 -12.46 10.45 -2.00
C GLY A 167 -12.97 9.35 -2.92
N ALA A 168 -12.45 8.13 -2.78
CA ALA A 168 -12.95 6.98 -3.54
C ALA A 168 -14.44 6.75 -3.28
N SER A 169 -15.17 6.50 -4.33
CA SER A 169 -16.59 6.15 -4.31
C SER A 169 -16.85 5.04 -5.34
N GLY A 170 -18.02 4.42 -5.28
CA GLY A 170 -18.39 3.37 -6.23
C GLY A 170 -18.55 2.01 -5.58
N ASP A 171 -18.37 0.95 -6.36
CA ASP A 171 -18.67 -0.40 -5.91
C ASP A 171 -17.47 -1.04 -5.19
N VAL A 172 -16.27 -0.87 -5.73
CA VAL A 172 -15.05 -1.55 -5.21
C VAL A 172 -13.85 -0.62 -5.19
N LEU A 173 -13.15 -0.59 -4.05
CA LEU A 173 -11.79 -0.12 -3.90
C LEU A 173 -10.92 -1.28 -3.41
N ASP A 174 -10.02 -1.77 -4.25
CA ASP A 174 -9.09 -2.85 -3.91
C ASP A 174 -7.64 -2.38 -4.12
N CYS A 175 -6.94 -2.13 -3.00
CA CYS A 175 -5.55 -1.68 -2.97
C CYS A 175 -4.66 -2.80 -2.44
N MET A 176 -3.56 -3.09 -3.14
CA MET A 176 -2.59 -4.09 -2.72
C MET A 176 -1.17 -3.64 -3.00
N THR A 177 -0.30 -3.80 -2.01
CA THR A 177 1.14 -3.65 -2.19
C THR A 177 1.89 -4.83 -1.55
N SER A 178 3.08 -5.14 -2.03
CA SER A 178 3.94 -6.11 -1.34
C SER A 178 4.82 -5.42 -0.29
N THR A 179 5.32 -4.23 -0.61
CA THR A 179 6.10 -3.42 0.34
C THR A 179 5.71 -1.96 0.18
N GLY A 180 5.10 -1.39 1.18
CA GLY A 180 4.65 -0.02 1.21
C GLY A 180 3.38 0.13 2.03
N ASP A 181 3.06 1.36 2.36
CA ASP A 181 1.90 1.71 3.14
C ASP A 181 0.68 1.91 2.22
N ILE A 182 -0.50 1.68 2.76
CA ILE A 182 -1.75 2.01 2.07
C ILE A 182 -2.55 2.96 2.93
N SER A 183 -2.94 4.09 2.36
CA SER A 183 -3.78 5.08 3.03
C SER A 183 -5.05 5.36 2.23
N VAL A 184 -6.20 5.20 2.87
CA VAL A 184 -7.51 5.53 2.30
C VAL A 184 -8.20 6.56 3.19
N HIS A 185 -8.57 7.68 2.60
CA HIS A 185 -9.17 8.79 3.32
C HIS A 185 -10.41 9.34 2.62
N ASN A 186 -11.41 9.73 3.42
CA ASN A 186 -12.64 10.41 2.95
C ASN A 186 -13.32 9.66 1.80
N SER A 187 -13.52 8.36 1.96
CA SER A 187 -13.96 7.46 0.89
C SER A 187 -15.23 6.70 1.26
N ALA A 188 -16.04 6.34 0.24
CA ALA A 188 -17.30 5.65 0.46
C ALA A 188 -17.62 4.60 -0.64
N PRO A 189 -16.71 3.65 -0.93
CA PRO A 189 -17.04 2.54 -1.81
C PRO A 189 -17.84 1.48 -1.05
N ALA A 190 -18.67 0.69 -1.76
CA ALA A 190 -19.41 -0.39 -1.12
C ALA A 190 -18.46 -1.43 -0.52
N LEU A 191 -17.42 -1.83 -1.23
CA LEU A 191 -16.36 -2.70 -0.73
C LEU A 191 -15.01 -1.98 -0.72
N THR A 192 -14.38 -1.92 0.46
CA THR A 192 -12.97 -1.50 0.62
C THR A 192 -12.12 -2.70 1.00
N LYS A 193 -11.06 -2.95 0.23
CA LYS A 193 -10.09 -4.00 0.51
C LYS A 193 -8.67 -3.46 0.42
N LEU A 194 -7.94 -3.52 1.55
CA LEU A 194 -6.56 -3.08 1.67
C LEU A 194 -5.68 -4.27 2.05
N GLN A 195 -4.60 -4.50 1.30
CA GLN A 195 -3.65 -5.58 1.59
C GLN A 195 -2.21 -5.12 1.41
N SER A 196 -1.37 -5.36 2.42
CA SER A 196 0.09 -5.22 2.32
C SER A 196 0.76 -6.49 2.86
N ASN A 197 1.95 -6.84 2.37
CA ASN A 197 2.77 -7.82 3.09
C ASN A 197 3.66 -7.12 4.12
N THR A 198 4.18 -5.93 3.79
CA THR A 198 5.00 -5.14 4.70
C THR A 198 4.68 -3.67 4.52
N GLY A 199 4.08 -3.07 5.52
CA GLY A 199 3.69 -1.65 5.54
C GLY A 199 2.44 -1.43 6.39
N ASP A 200 2.24 -0.20 6.78
CA ASP A 200 1.13 0.22 7.61
C ASP A 200 -0.12 0.50 6.76
N LEU A 201 -1.27 0.18 7.33
CA LEU A 201 -2.55 0.37 6.66
C LEU A 201 -3.39 1.39 7.43
N LYS A 202 -3.76 2.49 6.74
CA LYS A 202 -4.53 3.57 7.33
C LYS A 202 -5.89 3.76 6.66
N VAL A 203 -6.93 3.75 7.47
CA VAL A 203 -8.31 3.96 7.06
C VAL A 203 -8.87 5.16 7.84
N SER A 204 -9.21 6.24 7.18
CA SER A 204 -9.71 7.43 7.87
C SER A 204 -10.92 8.02 7.16
N VAL A 205 -12.03 8.16 7.89
CA VAL A 205 -13.31 8.65 7.35
C VAL A 205 -13.76 7.82 6.15
N VAL A 206 -13.95 6.51 6.38
CA VAL A 206 -14.39 5.58 5.33
C VAL A 206 -15.74 4.97 5.70
N ALA A 207 -16.65 4.93 4.73
CA ALA A 207 -17.94 4.28 4.87
C ALA A 207 -18.17 3.29 3.72
N GLY A 208 -18.93 2.22 3.97
CA GLY A 208 -19.25 1.20 2.95
C GLY A 208 -20.09 0.08 3.51
N ASP A 209 -20.23 -1.00 2.74
CA ASP A 209 -20.92 -2.22 3.19
C ASP A 209 -19.92 -3.18 3.84
N GLU A 210 -18.71 -3.27 3.28
CA GLU A 210 -17.64 -4.13 3.78
C GLU A 210 -16.28 -3.42 3.74
N ILE A 211 -15.53 -3.51 4.85
CA ILE A 211 -14.15 -3.00 4.95
C ILE A 211 -13.25 -4.14 5.43
N HIS A 212 -12.25 -4.48 4.63
CA HIS A 212 -11.26 -5.51 4.90
C HIS A 212 -9.84 -4.92 4.85
N VAL A 213 -9.11 -5.01 5.95
CA VAL A 213 -7.76 -4.46 6.09
C VAL A 213 -6.82 -5.55 6.56
N THR A 214 -5.81 -5.90 5.78
CA THR A 214 -4.89 -7.01 6.11
C THR A 214 -3.46 -6.66 5.79
N THR A 215 -2.58 -6.78 6.77
CA THR A 215 -1.11 -6.74 6.55
C THR A 215 -0.46 -7.94 7.22
N ASN A 216 0.72 -8.37 6.78
CA ASN A 216 1.48 -9.36 7.51
C ASN A 216 2.43 -8.68 8.51
N THR A 217 3.07 -7.59 8.12
CA THR A 217 3.95 -6.83 9.02
C THR A 217 3.68 -5.35 8.84
N GLY A 218 3.22 -4.71 9.88
CA GLY A 218 2.85 -3.31 9.93
C GLY A 218 1.62 -3.10 10.80
N ASP A 219 1.35 -1.87 11.12
CA ASP A 219 0.24 -1.48 11.97
C ASP A 219 -1.03 -1.23 11.14
N VAL A 220 -2.17 -1.42 11.78
CA VAL A 220 -3.48 -1.10 11.21
C VAL A 220 -4.11 0.02 12.04
N ASP A 221 -4.26 1.18 11.45
CA ASP A 221 -4.92 2.35 12.05
C ASP A 221 -6.23 2.64 11.31
N ALA A 222 -7.36 2.52 11.99
CA ALA A 222 -8.65 2.85 11.42
C ALA A 222 -9.40 3.86 12.29
N GLN A 223 -9.74 5.00 11.70
CA GLN A 223 -10.39 6.11 12.37
C GLN A 223 -11.67 6.53 11.65
N ASN A 224 -12.77 6.68 12.40
CA ASN A 224 -14.07 7.13 11.88
C ASN A 224 -14.54 6.28 10.69
N ALA A 225 -14.43 4.95 10.80
CA ALA A 225 -14.89 4.02 9.79
C ALA A 225 -16.26 3.43 10.12
N THR A 226 -17.12 3.30 9.11
CA THR A 226 -18.47 2.76 9.29
C THR A 226 -18.81 1.77 8.18
N ALA A 227 -19.13 0.52 8.57
CA ALA A 227 -19.60 -0.51 7.64
C ALA A 227 -20.38 -1.57 8.41
N PRO A 228 -21.36 -2.27 7.84
CA PRO A 228 -21.95 -3.47 8.45
C PRO A 228 -20.90 -4.52 8.84
N PHE A 229 -19.90 -4.75 7.98
CA PHE A 229 -18.83 -5.71 8.22
C PHE A 229 -17.47 -5.01 8.18
N PHE A 230 -16.76 -5.02 9.31
CA PHE A 230 -15.39 -4.52 9.40
C PHE A 230 -14.46 -5.62 9.88
N THR A 231 -13.43 -5.92 9.10
CA THR A 231 -12.42 -6.90 9.50
C THR A 231 -11.02 -6.32 9.31
N CYS A 232 -10.17 -6.47 10.31
CA CYS A 232 -8.76 -6.12 10.21
C CYS A 232 -7.87 -7.22 10.78
N SER A 233 -6.70 -7.40 10.19
CA SER A 233 -5.72 -8.35 10.67
C SER A 233 -4.29 -7.93 10.36
N THR A 234 -3.38 -8.23 11.30
CA THR A 234 -1.94 -8.18 11.11
C THR A 234 -1.29 -9.42 11.74
N ASP A 235 -0.21 -9.95 11.17
CA ASP A 235 0.55 -10.98 11.85
C ASP A 235 1.51 -10.35 12.88
N THR A 236 2.15 -9.23 12.52
CA THR A 236 3.05 -8.51 13.42
C THR A 236 2.80 -7.00 13.28
N GLY A 237 2.25 -6.40 14.31
CA GLY A 237 1.90 -4.99 14.38
C GLY A 237 0.74 -4.75 15.34
N GLU A 238 0.52 -3.50 15.65
CA GLU A 238 -0.57 -3.02 16.49
C GLU A 238 -1.84 -2.77 15.64
N VAL A 239 -3.00 -2.99 16.26
CA VAL A 239 -4.29 -2.62 15.66
C VAL A 239 -4.93 -1.54 16.52
N GLU A 240 -5.03 -0.33 15.98
CA GLU A 240 -5.68 0.82 16.61
C GLU A 240 -6.98 1.15 15.87
N LEU A 241 -8.11 1.04 16.57
CA LEU A 241 -9.43 1.38 16.04
C LEU A 241 -10.04 2.51 16.86
N GLU A 242 -10.24 3.68 16.25
CA GLU A 242 -10.90 4.83 16.88
C GLU A 242 -12.23 5.13 16.19
N LYS A 243 -13.32 5.11 16.91
CA LYS A 243 -14.69 5.43 16.38
C LYS A 243 -15.06 4.57 15.17
N VAL A 244 -14.72 3.28 15.21
CA VAL A 244 -15.15 2.31 14.21
C VAL A 244 -16.51 1.75 14.59
N THR A 245 -17.47 1.81 13.68
CA THR A 245 -18.80 1.28 13.86
C THR A 245 -19.08 0.19 12.83
N ALA A 246 -19.35 -1.04 13.32
CA ALA A 246 -19.72 -2.17 12.48
C ALA A 246 -21.13 -2.68 12.90
N GLU A 247 -22.16 -2.39 12.09
CA GLU A 247 -23.53 -2.70 12.48
C GLU A 247 -23.70 -4.18 12.79
N ASP A 248 -23.14 -5.07 11.97
CA ASP A 248 -23.28 -6.52 12.11
C ASP A 248 -22.07 -7.15 12.81
N TYR A 249 -20.84 -6.93 12.30
CA TYR A 249 -19.67 -7.68 12.73
C TYR A 249 -18.35 -6.90 12.67
N LEU A 250 -17.67 -6.83 13.80
CA LEU A 250 -16.30 -6.33 13.93
C LEU A 250 -15.35 -7.49 14.25
N GLN A 251 -14.34 -7.72 13.42
CA GLN A 251 -13.30 -8.71 13.67
C GLN A 251 -11.92 -8.06 13.69
N VAL A 252 -11.16 -8.39 14.73
CA VAL A 252 -9.75 -7.99 14.90
C VAL A 252 -8.92 -9.25 15.13
N PHE A 253 -7.86 -9.40 14.36
CA PHE A 253 -6.90 -10.48 14.53
C PHE A 253 -5.47 -9.94 14.50
N THR A 254 -4.66 -10.29 15.49
CA THR A 254 -3.21 -10.09 15.48
C THR A 254 -2.51 -11.32 16.02
N THR A 255 -1.34 -11.67 15.55
CA THR A 255 -0.53 -12.71 16.14
C THR A 255 0.42 -12.12 17.19
N THR A 256 1.10 -11.04 16.84
CA THR A 256 2.02 -10.33 17.76
C THR A 256 1.78 -8.84 17.66
N GLY A 257 1.21 -8.27 18.69
CA GLY A 257 0.89 -6.86 18.79
C GLY A 257 -0.38 -6.64 19.61
N ASP A 258 -0.55 -5.44 20.08
CA ASP A 258 -1.67 -5.03 20.90
C ASP A 258 -2.89 -4.68 20.01
N ALA A 259 -4.07 -4.76 20.59
CA ALA A 259 -5.31 -4.34 19.94
C ALA A 259 -6.01 -3.31 20.83
N GLU A 260 -6.08 -2.07 20.37
CA GLU A 260 -6.76 -0.97 21.06
C GLU A 260 -8.03 -0.54 20.30
N LEU A 261 -9.17 -0.54 21.00
CA LEU A 261 -10.46 -0.15 20.42
C LEU A 261 -11.08 0.98 21.25
N ASP A 262 -10.92 2.21 20.78
CA ASP A 262 -11.52 3.35 21.46
C ASP A 262 -12.79 3.84 20.77
N SER A 263 -13.84 4.00 21.58
CA SER A 263 -15.14 4.52 21.11
C SER A 263 -15.72 3.75 19.92
N CYS A 264 -15.45 2.44 19.85
CA CYS A 264 -15.96 1.56 18.82
C CYS A 264 -17.35 1.00 19.16
N ASP A 265 -18.08 0.50 18.15
CA ASP A 265 -19.31 -0.23 18.36
C ASP A 265 -19.56 -1.30 17.29
N ALA A 266 -20.22 -2.39 17.67
CA ALA A 266 -20.64 -3.43 16.72
C ALA A 266 -21.77 -4.30 17.28
N GLY A 267 -22.56 -4.91 16.40
CA GLY A 267 -23.55 -5.91 16.78
C GLY A 267 -22.91 -7.16 17.39
N LYS A 268 -21.80 -7.60 16.80
CA LYS A 268 -20.97 -8.69 17.32
C LYS A 268 -19.49 -8.32 17.15
N VAL A 269 -18.69 -8.59 18.20
CA VAL A 269 -17.25 -8.33 18.22
C VAL A 269 -16.49 -9.65 18.41
N ASN A 270 -15.43 -9.84 17.62
CA ASN A 270 -14.49 -10.94 17.78
C ASN A 270 -13.06 -10.42 17.72
N ILE A 271 -12.33 -10.52 18.81
CA ILE A 271 -10.93 -10.10 18.91
C ILE A 271 -10.07 -11.29 19.28
N LYS A 272 -9.00 -11.52 18.54
CA LYS A 272 -8.05 -12.56 18.83
C LYS A 272 -6.62 -12.05 18.69
N THR A 273 -5.81 -12.25 19.75
CA THR A 273 -4.35 -12.09 19.70
C THR A 273 -3.67 -13.35 20.24
N GLU A 274 -2.46 -13.66 19.79
CA GLU A 274 -1.65 -14.69 20.44
C GLU A 274 -0.72 -14.05 21.48
N THR A 275 -0.08 -12.93 21.14
CA THR A 275 0.79 -12.19 22.07
C THR A 275 0.54 -10.70 21.95
N GLY A 276 -0.05 -10.09 22.96
CA GLY A 276 -0.36 -8.68 23.05
C GLY A 276 -1.54 -8.42 23.97
N ASP A 277 -1.65 -7.20 24.41
CA ASP A 277 -2.72 -6.73 25.26
C ASP A 277 -3.93 -6.34 24.39
N VAL A 278 -5.13 -6.52 24.94
CA VAL A 278 -6.37 -6.10 24.28
C VAL A 278 -7.09 -5.12 25.19
N SER A 279 -7.26 -3.90 24.71
CA SER A 279 -7.87 -2.85 25.52
C SER A 279 -8.87 -2.02 24.74
N GLY A 280 -9.74 -1.32 25.48
CA GLY A 280 -10.63 -0.39 24.81
C GLY A 280 -11.90 -0.03 25.56
N HIS A 281 -12.77 0.65 24.81
CA HIS A 281 -14.06 1.13 25.27
C HIS A 281 -15.08 1.04 24.12
N PHE A 282 -16.25 0.45 24.39
CA PHE A 282 -17.37 0.42 23.45
C PHE A 282 -18.43 1.47 23.78
N LEU A 283 -19.05 2.05 22.76
CA LEU A 283 -20.12 3.03 22.92
C LEU A 283 -21.40 2.46 23.52
N THR A 284 -21.66 1.18 23.27
CA THR A 284 -22.83 0.47 23.83
C THR A 284 -22.40 -0.71 24.70
N PRO A 285 -23.21 -1.11 25.70
CA PRO A 285 -22.90 -2.29 26.51
C PRO A 285 -22.66 -3.54 25.66
N LYS A 286 -21.70 -4.36 26.08
CA LYS A 286 -21.37 -5.64 25.43
C LYS A 286 -21.45 -6.80 26.42
N TRP A 287 -21.91 -7.95 25.95
CA TRP A 287 -21.79 -9.18 26.69
C TRP A 287 -20.44 -9.82 26.40
N PHE A 288 -19.51 -9.66 27.33
CA PHE A 288 -18.13 -10.12 27.19
C PHE A 288 -17.96 -11.62 27.48
N GLN A 289 -17.29 -12.31 26.57
CA GLN A 289 -16.70 -13.64 26.74
C GLN A 289 -15.19 -13.51 26.51
N ALA A 290 -14.48 -13.07 27.55
CA ALA A 290 -13.06 -12.77 27.48
C ALA A 290 -12.23 -13.84 28.18
N HIS A 291 -11.15 -14.29 27.54
CA HIS A 291 -10.23 -15.28 28.07
C HIS A 291 -8.78 -14.95 27.69
N SER A 292 -7.89 -15.00 28.69
CA SER A 292 -6.44 -14.95 28.49
C SER A 292 -5.82 -16.18 29.17
N ASN A 293 -4.91 -16.88 28.46
CA ASN A 293 -4.19 -18.00 29.07
C ASN A 293 -3.15 -17.49 30.08
N THR A 294 -2.48 -16.39 29.75
CA THR A 294 -1.47 -15.76 30.63
C THR A 294 -1.66 -14.25 30.63
N GLY A 295 -2.39 -13.75 31.60
CA GLY A 295 -2.70 -12.32 31.74
C GLY A 295 -3.93 -12.12 32.64
N ASN A 296 -4.22 -10.87 32.92
CA ASN A 296 -5.38 -10.47 33.73
C ASN A 296 -6.53 -10.10 32.81
N VAL A 297 -7.74 -10.52 33.17
CA VAL A 297 -8.95 -10.16 32.45
C VAL A 297 -9.82 -9.25 33.31
N ARG A 298 -10.04 -8.02 32.82
CA ARG A 298 -10.92 -7.02 33.45
C ARG A 298 -11.89 -6.49 32.40
N VAL A 299 -13.13 -6.95 32.47
CA VAL A 299 -14.20 -6.56 31.57
C VAL A 299 -15.49 -6.30 32.36
N PRO A 300 -16.38 -5.42 31.88
CA PRO A 300 -17.68 -5.23 32.46
C PRO A 300 -18.48 -6.52 32.59
N GLN A 301 -19.11 -6.71 33.73
CA GLN A 301 -19.93 -7.89 34.05
C GLN A 301 -21.40 -7.67 33.66
N THR A 302 -21.65 -7.33 32.41
CA THR A 302 -23.00 -7.16 31.87
C THR A 302 -23.38 -8.36 31.00
N ARG A 303 -24.67 -8.62 30.87
CA ARG A 303 -25.23 -9.59 29.93
C ARG A 303 -26.15 -8.92 28.91
N GLU A 304 -26.11 -7.61 28.85
CA GLU A 304 -26.85 -6.80 27.90
C GLU A 304 -25.96 -6.39 26.74
N GLY A 305 -26.55 -6.16 25.57
CA GLY A 305 -25.87 -5.69 24.37
C GLY A 305 -25.34 -6.79 23.45
N GLY A 306 -24.52 -6.42 22.50
CA GLY A 306 -23.92 -7.31 21.51
C GLY A 306 -22.91 -8.28 22.12
N GLU A 307 -22.75 -9.45 21.50
CA GLU A 307 -21.74 -10.43 21.90
C GLU A 307 -20.31 -9.90 21.61
N CYS A 308 -19.43 -9.96 22.63
CA CYS A 308 -18.02 -9.60 22.49
C CYS A 308 -17.14 -10.77 22.96
N CYS A 309 -16.53 -11.45 21.99
CA CYS A 309 -15.64 -12.56 22.22
C CYS A 309 -14.19 -12.11 22.09
N ILE A 310 -13.38 -12.26 23.16
CA ILE A 310 -11.98 -11.84 23.18
C ILE A 310 -11.10 -13.00 23.65
N GLN A 311 -10.07 -13.31 22.87
CA GLN A 311 -9.11 -14.36 23.19
C GLN A 311 -7.68 -13.83 23.07
N SER A 312 -6.88 -14.00 24.13
CA SER A 312 -5.44 -13.79 24.14
C SER A 312 -4.74 -15.03 24.69
N GLU A 313 -3.61 -15.44 24.12
CA GLU A 313 -2.80 -16.47 24.74
C GLU A 313 -1.85 -15.85 25.77
N THR A 314 -1.26 -14.70 25.46
CA THR A 314 -0.36 -13.97 26.37
C THR A 314 -0.62 -12.48 26.27
N GLY A 315 -1.20 -11.90 27.31
CA GLY A 315 -1.50 -10.47 27.39
C GLY A 315 -2.70 -10.20 28.29
N ASP A 316 -2.81 -9.00 28.77
CA ASP A 316 -3.93 -8.54 29.60
C ASP A 316 -5.13 -8.15 28.71
N ILE A 317 -6.33 -8.33 29.22
CA ILE A 317 -7.57 -7.88 28.55
C ILE A 317 -8.24 -6.86 29.46
N HIS A 318 -8.41 -5.63 28.96
CA HIS A 318 -8.97 -4.54 29.73
C HIS A 318 -10.01 -3.73 28.96
N PHE A 319 -11.27 -3.77 29.36
CA PHE A 319 -12.36 -2.92 28.85
C PHE A 319 -13.09 -2.20 29.98
N GLU A 320 -13.53 -0.97 29.71
CA GLU A 320 -14.29 -0.11 30.61
C GLU A 320 -15.76 0.05 30.19
#